data_ce882863f8a5b5074c5cead818a72f37
#
_entry.id   ce882863f8a5b5074c5cead818a72f37
#
_cell.length_a   1.000
_cell.length_b   1.000
_cell.length_c   1.000
_cell.angle_alpha   90.00
_cell.angle_beta   90.00
_cell.angle_gamma   90.00
#
_symmetry.space_group_name_H-M   'P 1'
#
loop_
_entity.id
_entity.type
_entity.pdbx_description
1 polymer ?
#
loop_
_entity_poly.entity_id
_entity_poly.type
_entity_poly.pdbx_seq_one_letter_code
_entity_poly.pdbx_strand_id
1 'polypeptide(L)'
;VRSAGERNSDGTAPFNDPELSRQWHYSNTGELPNSVAGADINLFAAWQKNQGSREVIVAVIDGGIDYRHEDLSGNVGNPAELFGEPGVDDDGNGYIDDIYGWNFINGTNQIEADDHGTHVAGTIGAENNNGVGVCGIAGGHGGNTGVWLLSCQLFGTIDGREVSASFPEMIKYAADAGAVIAQNSWGYENITYLPRADQEAIDYFIQYAGVDERGEQTGPMKGGVVIFAAGNENKDYRTYPAAYEKVVSVAAYAPDYKKSWYSNFADWVDIAAPGGTYGYGRKYNGECPVYSTLPDNQYGYMQGTSMACPHVSGIAALIVSQFGGPGFTPEKLLAHLYQGTRDIDIYNPEYAGRLGIGAADAYLALAEDQGIAPQAVDTLYCGNTSGVVDVTWQISADEDDGKPFQYLVCWSEDPLGQLDPGRLPEGVASVRVTVPRAGQVGDTMACRLTAIRGETRYYVGIVAIDPWGHYSGTTTVSFVSPHNEPPMITSEYEEQALTLKYNQTGEIVFWISDPENQEFNYELEDENHLAAATQLNDRITVKIRNYGFQAGTYRLCLKVTDSGGAMASKEFTVVLEPNESPRLQMYGSVPCRKCVRCRWPLILLMKVPEA
;
A
#
# COMPACT_ATOMS: atom_id res chain seq x y z
N VAL A 1 15.99 1.49 -24.58
CA VAL A 1 14.75 2.12 -25.07
C VAL A 1 14.06 1.10 -25.94
N ARG A 2 13.19 0.24 -25.35
CA ARG A 2 12.30 -0.60 -26.15
C ARG A 2 11.47 0.37 -27.03
N SER A 3 11.48 0.17 -28.34
CA SER A 3 10.60 0.88 -29.26
C SER A 3 9.18 0.76 -28.74
N ALA A 4 8.46 1.87 -28.63
CA ALA A 4 7.03 1.86 -28.35
C ALA A 4 6.39 0.82 -29.25
N GLY A 5 5.83 -0.26 -28.66
CA GLY A 5 5.19 -1.33 -29.43
C GLY A 5 4.27 -0.69 -30.47
N GLU A 6 4.32 -1.19 -31.69
CA GLU A 6 3.53 -0.66 -32.79
C GLU A 6 2.07 -0.66 -32.36
N ARG A 7 1.49 0.54 -32.22
CA ARG A 7 0.04 0.72 -32.10
C ARG A 7 -0.57 0.20 -33.40
N ASN A 8 -1.71 -0.46 -33.32
CA ASN A 8 -2.45 -0.81 -34.52
C ASN A 8 -2.62 0.47 -35.35
N SER A 9 -1.87 0.56 -36.46
CA SER A 9 -1.76 1.75 -37.27
C SER A 9 -3.00 2.05 -38.11
N ASP A 10 -4.03 1.17 -38.05
CA ASP A 10 -5.25 1.26 -38.83
C ASP A 10 -6.45 1.82 -38.03
N GLY A 11 -6.32 2.03 -36.70
CA GLY A 11 -7.37 2.66 -35.86
C GLY A 11 -8.67 1.82 -35.73
N THR A 12 -8.67 0.54 -36.16
CA THR A 12 -9.85 -0.29 -36.02
C THR A 12 -9.99 -0.80 -34.59
N ALA A 13 -11.17 -0.66 -34.01
CA ALA A 13 -11.51 -1.22 -32.71
C ALA A 13 -11.35 -2.76 -32.77
N PRO A 14 -10.68 -3.40 -31.76
CA PRO A 14 -10.43 -4.84 -31.80
C PRO A 14 -11.69 -5.69 -31.59
N PHE A 15 -12.77 -5.08 -31.04
CA PHE A 15 -14.03 -5.73 -30.70
C PHE A 15 -15.24 -4.96 -31.25
N ASN A 16 -16.42 -5.57 -31.25
CA ASN A 16 -17.65 -5.04 -31.84
C ASN A 16 -18.54 -4.26 -30.84
N ASP A 17 -18.06 -4.00 -29.64
CA ASP A 17 -18.79 -3.34 -28.56
C ASP A 17 -18.99 -1.86 -28.90
N PRO A 18 -20.23 -1.36 -28.99
CA PRO A 18 -20.52 -0.07 -29.60
C PRO A 18 -19.97 1.15 -28.84
N GLU A 19 -19.79 1.03 -27.52
CA GLU A 19 -19.30 2.12 -26.66
C GLU A 19 -17.77 2.08 -26.43
N LEU A 20 -17.04 1.11 -27.00
CA LEU A 20 -15.58 0.97 -26.85
C LEU A 20 -14.84 2.25 -27.28
N SER A 21 -15.33 2.96 -28.28
CA SER A 21 -14.73 4.22 -28.74
C SER A 21 -14.74 5.35 -27.70
N ARG A 22 -15.58 5.24 -26.66
CA ARG A 22 -15.66 6.21 -25.54
C ARG A 22 -14.64 5.90 -24.43
N GLN A 23 -14.02 4.73 -24.47
CA GLN A 23 -13.03 4.28 -23.50
C GLN A 23 -11.61 4.72 -23.89
N TRP A 24 -11.36 6.05 -23.90
CA TRP A 24 -10.07 6.64 -24.24
C TRP A 24 -8.92 6.06 -23.42
N HIS A 25 -9.19 5.60 -22.21
CA HIS A 25 -8.23 5.05 -21.27
C HIS A 25 -7.62 3.71 -21.73
N TYR A 26 -8.22 3.07 -22.74
CA TYR A 26 -7.69 1.86 -23.38
C TYR A 26 -6.82 2.17 -24.59
N SER A 27 -7.18 3.19 -25.38
CA SER A 27 -6.42 3.63 -26.54
C SER A 27 -6.71 5.12 -26.82
N ASN A 28 -5.80 6.01 -26.43
CA ASN A 28 -5.93 7.46 -26.61
C ASN A 28 -5.17 7.90 -27.87
N THR A 29 -5.90 8.25 -28.93
CA THR A 29 -5.35 8.74 -30.21
C THR A 29 -4.95 10.22 -30.17
N GLY A 30 -5.26 10.94 -29.09
CA GLY A 30 -5.02 12.39 -28.98
C GLY A 30 -6.16 13.26 -29.48
N GLU A 31 -7.34 12.69 -29.79
CA GLU A 31 -8.49 13.43 -30.30
C GLU A 31 -9.27 14.17 -29.21
N LEU A 32 -9.20 13.73 -27.97
CA LEU A 32 -9.82 14.44 -26.85
C LEU A 32 -9.15 15.78 -26.60
N PRO A 33 -9.90 16.83 -26.22
CA PRO A 33 -9.33 18.14 -25.91
C PRO A 33 -8.20 18.09 -24.89
N ASN A 34 -7.03 18.62 -25.24
CA ASN A 34 -5.81 18.64 -24.43
C ASN A 34 -5.24 17.27 -24.07
N SER A 35 -5.65 16.20 -24.73
CA SER A 35 -5.07 14.89 -24.54
C SER A 35 -3.70 14.76 -25.22
N VAL A 36 -2.94 13.78 -24.77
CA VAL A 36 -1.67 13.37 -25.38
C VAL A 36 -1.86 11.97 -25.93
N ALA A 37 -1.61 11.78 -27.22
CA ALA A 37 -1.70 10.46 -27.82
C ALA A 37 -0.83 9.45 -27.04
N GLY A 38 -1.43 8.34 -26.65
CA GLY A 38 -0.77 7.33 -25.84
C GLY A 38 -0.89 7.50 -24.34
N ALA A 39 -1.55 8.54 -23.85
CA ALA A 39 -1.93 8.63 -22.44
C ALA A 39 -3.10 7.68 -22.14
N ASP A 40 -2.82 6.39 -22.17
CA ASP A 40 -3.71 5.24 -22.00
C ASP A 40 -2.93 4.06 -21.45
N ILE A 41 -3.58 2.92 -21.26
CA ILE A 41 -2.92 1.66 -20.82
C ILE A 41 -2.46 0.77 -21.97
N ASN A 42 -2.48 1.22 -23.23
CA ASN A 42 -2.04 0.47 -24.43
C ASN A 42 -2.74 -0.90 -24.60
N LEU A 43 -4.03 -0.92 -24.29
CA LEU A 43 -4.78 -2.18 -24.15
C LEU A 43 -5.02 -2.88 -25.48
N PHE A 44 -5.26 -2.12 -26.58
CA PHE A 44 -5.52 -2.73 -27.90
C PHE A 44 -4.36 -3.60 -28.38
N ALA A 45 -3.12 -3.19 -28.08
CA ALA A 45 -1.94 -4.00 -28.36
C ALA A 45 -1.85 -5.21 -27.41
N ALA A 46 -2.21 -5.03 -26.13
CA ALA A 46 -2.21 -6.11 -25.15
C ALA A 46 -3.21 -7.22 -25.50
N TRP A 47 -4.39 -6.87 -25.99
CA TRP A 47 -5.43 -7.82 -26.40
C TRP A 47 -5.03 -8.72 -27.57
N GLN A 48 -3.98 -8.39 -28.33
CA GLN A 48 -3.39 -9.30 -29.30
C GLN A 48 -2.63 -10.47 -28.64
N LYS A 49 -2.25 -10.32 -27.38
CA LYS A 49 -1.54 -11.35 -26.60
C LYS A 49 -2.50 -12.13 -25.70
N ASN A 50 -3.34 -11.44 -24.93
CA ASN A 50 -4.29 -12.02 -23.99
C ASN A 50 -5.49 -11.10 -23.74
N GLN A 51 -6.67 -11.67 -23.52
CA GLN A 51 -7.92 -10.93 -23.23
C GLN A 51 -8.57 -11.33 -21.90
N GLY A 52 -7.95 -12.22 -21.12
CA GLY A 52 -8.47 -12.77 -19.87
C GLY A 52 -8.73 -14.28 -19.94
N SER A 53 -8.87 -14.93 -18.80
CA SER A 53 -9.11 -16.37 -18.67
C SER A 53 -10.07 -16.68 -17.52
N ARG A 54 -10.93 -17.69 -17.71
CA ARG A 54 -11.82 -18.23 -16.67
C ARG A 54 -11.12 -18.86 -15.47
N GLU A 55 -9.82 -19.06 -15.55
CA GLU A 55 -9.04 -19.56 -14.43
C GLU A 55 -8.75 -18.47 -13.37
N VAL A 56 -8.99 -17.20 -13.71
CA VAL A 56 -8.70 -16.05 -12.85
C VAL A 56 -9.96 -15.50 -12.24
N ILE A 57 -9.98 -15.40 -10.91
CA ILE A 57 -11.03 -14.73 -10.13
C ILE A 57 -10.47 -13.44 -9.55
N VAL A 58 -11.17 -12.33 -9.81
CA VAL A 58 -10.92 -11.02 -9.24
C VAL A 58 -12.02 -10.69 -8.25
N ALA A 59 -11.68 -10.57 -6.96
CA ALA A 59 -12.61 -10.10 -5.94
C ALA A 59 -12.74 -8.58 -6.01
N VAL A 60 -13.95 -8.07 -6.21
CA VAL A 60 -14.29 -6.65 -6.19
C VAL A 60 -14.91 -6.33 -4.83
N ILE A 61 -14.11 -5.74 -3.94
CA ILE A 61 -14.52 -5.38 -2.58
C ILE A 61 -14.99 -3.92 -2.61
N ASP A 62 -16.31 -3.72 -2.74
CA ASP A 62 -16.91 -2.41 -3.04
C ASP A 62 -18.38 -2.34 -2.58
N GLY A 63 -19.20 -1.47 -3.16
CA GLY A 63 -20.63 -1.30 -2.87
C GLY A 63 -21.56 -2.40 -3.42
N GLY A 64 -21.02 -3.30 -4.25
CA GLY A 64 -21.77 -4.38 -4.90
C GLY A 64 -21.85 -4.20 -6.42
N ILE A 65 -21.85 -5.32 -7.14
CA ILE A 65 -21.91 -5.36 -8.61
C ILE A 65 -23.35 -5.63 -9.05
N ASP A 66 -23.84 -4.91 -10.08
CA ASP A 66 -25.05 -5.35 -10.80
C ASP A 66 -24.73 -6.60 -11.64
N TYR A 67 -24.80 -7.76 -11.03
CA TYR A 67 -24.53 -9.04 -11.69
C TYR A 67 -25.56 -9.43 -12.77
N ARG A 68 -26.64 -8.65 -12.91
CA ARG A 68 -27.66 -8.82 -13.96
C ARG A 68 -27.44 -7.91 -15.15
N HIS A 69 -26.48 -7.01 -15.05
CA HIS A 69 -26.14 -6.08 -16.12
C HIS A 69 -25.80 -6.85 -17.39
N GLU A 70 -26.39 -6.46 -18.54
CA GLU A 70 -26.26 -7.16 -19.82
C GLU A 70 -24.81 -7.33 -20.31
N ASP A 71 -23.90 -6.49 -19.83
CA ASP A 71 -22.48 -6.45 -20.19
C ASP A 71 -21.55 -7.03 -19.10
N LEU A 72 -22.13 -7.54 -18.00
CA LEU A 72 -21.37 -8.13 -16.88
C LEU A 72 -21.78 -9.55 -16.55
N SER A 73 -23.04 -9.90 -16.83
CA SER A 73 -23.69 -11.12 -16.31
C SER A 73 -22.97 -12.42 -16.66
N GLY A 74 -22.25 -12.45 -17.78
CA GLY A 74 -21.45 -13.60 -18.17
C GLY A 74 -20.12 -13.73 -17.45
N ASN A 75 -19.62 -12.66 -16.83
CA ASN A 75 -18.32 -12.61 -16.17
C ASN A 75 -18.42 -12.48 -14.63
N VAL A 76 -19.60 -12.21 -14.06
CA VAL A 76 -19.78 -12.13 -12.61
C VAL A 76 -20.19 -13.49 -12.05
N GLY A 77 -19.41 -14.00 -11.09
CA GLY A 77 -19.76 -15.22 -10.37
C GLY A 77 -18.61 -15.89 -9.62
N ASN A 78 -19.00 -16.74 -8.68
CA ASN A 78 -18.15 -17.75 -8.07
C ASN A 78 -18.31 -19.06 -8.88
N PRO A 79 -17.31 -19.52 -9.64
CA PRO A 79 -17.48 -20.69 -10.49
C PRO A 79 -17.79 -21.99 -9.72
N ALA A 80 -17.33 -22.15 -8.49
CA ALA A 80 -17.65 -23.32 -7.69
C ALA A 80 -19.15 -23.40 -7.37
N GLU A 81 -19.72 -22.30 -6.90
CA GLU A 81 -21.16 -22.21 -6.55
C GLU A 81 -22.05 -22.13 -7.79
N LEU A 82 -21.63 -21.44 -8.85
CA LEU A 82 -22.41 -21.30 -10.10
C LEU A 82 -22.66 -22.64 -10.79
N PHE A 83 -21.72 -23.57 -10.68
CA PHE A 83 -21.80 -24.91 -11.25
C PHE A 83 -22.05 -26.01 -10.18
N GLY A 84 -22.26 -25.61 -8.93
CA GLY A 84 -22.49 -26.46 -7.76
C GLY A 84 -23.92 -26.89 -7.57
N GLU A 85 -24.25 -27.49 -6.42
CA GLU A 85 -25.56 -27.96 -6.05
C GLU A 85 -26.34 -26.92 -5.21
N PRO A 86 -27.55 -26.48 -5.57
CA PRO A 86 -28.30 -25.49 -4.81
C PRO A 86 -28.50 -25.88 -3.35
N GLY A 87 -28.21 -24.94 -2.43
CA GLY A 87 -28.31 -25.13 -0.98
C GLY A 87 -27.10 -25.82 -0.34
N VAL A 88 -26.01 -25.96 -1.09
CA VAL A 88 -24.74 -26.53 -0.65
C VAL A 88 -23.67 -25.45 -0.73
N ASP A 89 -22.71 -25.48 0.17
CA ASP A 89 -21.46 -24.71 0.15
C ASP A 89 -20.45 -25.57 -0.62
N ASP A 90 -20.34 -25.36 -1.94
CA ASP A 90 -19.59 -26.24 -2.84
C ASP A 90 -18.08 -26.01 -2.81
N ASP A 91 -17.61 -24.83 -2.40
CA ASP A 91 -16.18 -24.52 -2.24
C ASP A 91 -15.69 -24.62 -0.79
N GLY A 92 -16.61 -24.83 0.18
CA GLY A 92 -16.28 -25.02 1.58
C GLY A 92 -15.84 -23.75 2.29
N ASN A 93 -16.18 -22.57 1.74
CA ASN A 93 -15.79 -21.26 2.27
C ASN A 93 -16.66 -20.78 3.45
N GLY A 94 -17.79 -21.48 3.74
CA GLY A 94 -18.74 -21.18 4.80
C GLY A 94 -19.95 -20.34 4.35
N TYR A 95 -20.07 -20.04 3.05
CA TYR A 95 -21.14 -19.22 2.47
C TYR A 95 -21.91 -20.02 1.43
N ILE A 96 -23.16 -20.37 1.72
CA ILE A 96 -24.00 -21.22 0.86
C ILE A 96 -24.58 -20.42 -0.30
N ASP A 97 -24.52 -20.97 -1.53
CA ASP A 97 -25.08 -20.36 -2.74
C ASP A 97 -24.57 -18.91 -2.98
N ASP A 98 -23.32 -18.61 -2.67
CA ASP A 98 -22.71 -17.30 -2.94
C ASP A 98 -22.29 -17.14 -4.42
N ILE A 99 -23.21 -17.51 -5.30
CA ILE A 99 -23.05 -17.62 -6.76
C ILE A 99 -22.44 -16.37 -7.40
N TYR A 100 -22.80 -15.17 -6.91
CA TYR A 100 -22.29 -13.88 -7.42
C TYR A 100 -21.37 -13.19 -6.43
N GLY A 101 -21.13 -13.82 -5.27
CA GLY A 101 -20.42 -13.27 -4.13
C GLY A 101 -21.33 -13.11 -2.91
N TRP A 102 -20.89 -12.30 -1.95
CA TRP A 102 -21.59 -12.14 -0.66
C TRP A 102 -21.81 -10.68 -0.27
N ASN A 103 -23.01 -10.41 0.24
CA ASN A 103 -23.34 -9.12 0.84
C ASN A 103 -23.08 -9.17 2.35
N PHE A 104 -21.94 -8.59 2.78
CA PHE A 104 -21.53 -8.60 4.18
C PHE A 104 -22.29 -7.57 5.05
N ILE A 105 -23.08 -6.68 4.44
CA ILE A 105 -23.92 -5.72 5.17
C ILE A 105 -25.11 -6.42 5.83
N ASN A 106 -25.74 -7.32 5.10
CA ASN A 106 -26.94 -8.03 5.58
C ASN A 106 -26.74 -9.55 5.78
N GLY A 107 -25.53 -10.07 5.50
CA GLY A 107 -25.17 -11.47 5.71
C GLY A 107 -25.91 -12.43 4.76
N THR A 108 -26.06 -12.07 3.49
CA THR A 108 -26.78 -12.87 2.48
C THR A 108 -26.04 -12.91 1.14
N ASN A 109 -26.42 -13.84 0.27
CA ASN A 109 -25.99 -13.91 -1.12
C ASN A 109 -26.73 -12.94 -2.06
N GLN A 110 -27.56 -12.04 -1.52
CA GLN A 110 -28.28 -11.05 -2.31
C GLN A 110 -27.44 -9.77 -2.40
N ILE A 111 -26.72 -9.64 -3.52
CA ILE A 111 -25.92 -8.45 -3.80
C ILE A 111 -26.84 -7.30 -4.20
N GLU A 112 -26.68 -6.15 -3.59
CA GLU A 112 -27.33 -4.89 -3.97
C GLU A 112 -26.44 -4.16 -4.98
N ALA A 113 -27.01 -3.80 -6.13
CA ALA A 113 -26.27 -3.08 -7.17
C ALA A 113 -25.89 -1.66 -6.70
N ASP A 114 -24.64 -1.29 -6.90
CA ASP A 114 -24.10 0.04 -6.59
C ASP A 114 -23.44 0.65 -7.83
N ASP A 115 -23.60 1.96 -8.03
CA ASP A 115 -23.04 2.67 -9.17
C ASP A 115 -21.51 2.54 -9.21
N HIS A 116 -20.84 2.69 -8.05
CA HIS A 116 -19.40 2.67 -7.95
C HIS A 116 -18.82 1.26 -8.15
N GLY A 117 -19.35 0.26 -7.45
CA GLY A 117 -18.92 -1.13 -7.58
C GLY A 117 -19.16 -1.71 -8.97
N THR A 118 -20.30 -1.37 -9.60
CA THR A 118 -20.62 -1.77 -10.96
C THR A 118 -19.68 -1.13 -11.99
N HIS A 119 -19.33 0.16 -11.80
CA HIS A 119 -18.39 0.87 -12.68
C HIS A 119 -16.97 0.29 -12.60
N VAL A 120 -16.49 -0.01 -11.41
CA VAL A 120 -15.21 -0.67 -11.15
C VAL A 120 -15.17 -2.05 -11.82
N ALA A 121 -16.23 -2.85 -11.64
CA ALA A 121 -16.35 -4.18 -12.23
C ALA A 121 -16.30 -4.15 -13.76
N GLY A 122 -17.00 -3.21 -14.39
CA GLY A 122 -17.00 -3.06 -15.86
C GLY A 122 -15.62 -2.72 -16.42
N THR A 123 -14.84 -1.89 -15.74
CA THR A 123 -13.47 -1.58 -16.14
C THR A 123 -12.58 -2.84 -16.13
N ILE A 124 -12.77 -3.74 -15.17
CA ILE A 124 -11.97 -4.98 -15.09
C ILE A 124 -12.45 -6.00 -16.11
N GLY A 125 -13.77 -6.26 -16.18
CA GLY A 125 -14.27 -7.45 -16.83
C GLY A 125 -15.65 -7.35 -17.45
N ALA A 126 -16.11 -6.19 -17.97
CA ALA A 126 -17.24 -6.17 -18.89
C ALA A 126 -16.98 -7.11 -20.07
N GLU A 127 -18.00 -7.81 -20.57
CA GLU A 127 -17.84 -8.81 -21.62
C GLU A 127 -17.40 -8.16 -22.94
N ASN A 128 -16.25 -8.56 -23.48
CA ASN A 128 -15.75 -8.07 -24.75
C ASN A 128 -16.41 -8.82 -25.92
N ASN A 129 -16.57 -8.13 -27.05
CA ASN A 129 -17.01 -8.70 -28.33
C ASN A 129 -18.41 -9.38 -28.24
N ASN A 130 -19.27 -8.87 -27.37
CA ASN A 130 -20.65 -9.35 -27.22
C ASN A 130 -21.66 -8.48 -28.01
N GLY A 131 -21.20 -7.39 -28.65
CA GLY A 131 -22.01 -6.45 -29.42
C GLY A 131 -22.86 -5.51 -28.57
N VAL A 132 -22.56 -5.40 -27.27
CA VAL A 132 -23.27 -4.59 -26.28
C VAL A 132 -22.27 -3.69 -25.57
N GLY A 133 -22.64 -2.50 -25.20
CA GLY A 133 -21.98 -1.59 -24.27
C GLY A 133 -20.48 -1.36 -24.45
N VAL A 134 -19.73 -1.65 -23.41
CA VAL A 134 -18.30 -1.36 -23.24
C VAL A 134 -17.45 -2.61 -23.23
N CYS A 135 -16.12 -2.44 -23.20
CA CYS A 135 -15.18 -3.54 -22.97
C CYS A 135 -14.57 -3.47 -21.57
N GLY A 136 -14.31 -4.63 -20.96
CA GLY A 136 -13.47 -4.79 -19.78
C GLY A 136 -12.03 -5.16 -20.15
N ILE A 137 -11.06 -4.77 -19.34
CA ILE A 137 -9.62 -5.03 -19.61
C ILE A 137 -9.36 -6.53 -19.80
N ALA A 138 -9.94 -7.36 -18.94
CA ALA A 138 -9.85 -8.82 -18.97
C ALA A 138 -11.21 -9.47 -19.28
N GLY A 139 -12.05 -8.80 -20.08
CA GLY A 139 -13.42 -9.18 -20.39
C GLY A 139 -13.58 -10.36 -21.36
N GLY A 140 -12.48 -10.95 -21.83
CA GLY A 140 -12.48 -12.07 -22.78
C GLY A 140 -12.56 -11.61 -24.24
N HIS A 141 -13.06 -12.50 -25.11
CA HIS A 141 -13.18 -12.26 -26.56
C HIS A 141 -14.56 -12.68 -27.11
N GLY A 142 -15.56 -12.68 -26.26
CA GLY A 142 -16.92 -13.17 -26.51
C GLY A 142 -17.15 -14.57 -25.95
N GLY A 143 -18.43 -14.91 -25.74
CA GLY A 143 -18.83 -16.23 -25.27
C GLY A 143 -18.38 -16.55 -23.83
N ASN A 144 -18.40 -15.58 -22.95
CA ASN A 144 -18.06 -15.73 -21.51
C ASN A 144 -16.66 -16.30 -21.30
N THR A 145 -15.65 -15.71 -21.92
CA THR A 145 -14.25 -16.16 -21.84
C THR A 145 -13.37 -15.26 -20.99
N GLY A 146 -13.91 -14.16 -20.43
CA GLY A 146 -13.22 -13.24 -19.53
C GLY A 146 -12.94 -13.83 -18.15
N VAL A 147 -12.31 -13.05 -17.30
CA VAL A 147 -12.09 -13.41 -15.88
C VAL A 147 -13.40 -13.47 -15.11
N TRP A 148 -13.41 -14.16 -13.98
CA TRP A 148 -14.52 -14.09 -13.05
C TRP A 148 -14.39 -12.86 -12.15
N LEU A 149 -15.51 -12.18 -11.94
CA LEU A 149 -15.66 -11.08 -10.98
C LEU A 149 -16.50 -11.57 -9.80
N LEU A 150 -15.90 -11.62 -8.62
CA LEU A 150 -16.56 -11.99 -7.38
C LEU A 150 -16.97 -10.73 -6.61
N SER A 151 -18.27 -10.51 -6.38
CA SER A 151 -18.78 -9.34 -5.66
C SER A 151 -18.68 -9.53 -4.16
N CYS A 152 -17.81 -8.75 -3.50
CA CYS A 152 -17.69 -8.70 -2.04
C CYS A 152 -18.29 -7.37 -1.55
N GLN A 153 -19.57 -7.34 -1.20
CA GLN A 153 -20.25 -6.09 -0.87
C GLN A 153 -19.87 -5.59 0.53
N LEU A 154 -19.02 -4.56 0.55
CA LEU A 154 -18.49 -3.88 1.73
C LEU A 154 -19.38 -2.74 2.20
N PHE A 155 -19.94 -1.98 1.25
CA PHE A 155 -20.73 -0.78 1.51
C PHE A 155 -22.19 -1.01 1.17
N GLY A 156 -23.08 -0.34 1.91
CA GLY A 156 -24.52 -0.39 1.67
C GLY A 156 -25.25 0.62 2.54
N THR A 157 -26.58 0.57 2.50
CA THR A 157 -27.43 1.47 3.25
C THR A 157 -28.40 0.70 4.14
N ILE A 158 -28.38 0.97 5.45
CA ILE A 158 -29.39 0.45 6.40
C ILE A 158 -30.16 1.65 6.98
N ASP A 159 -31.50 1.60 6.87
CA ASP A 159 -32.39 2.68 7.35
C ASP A 159 -31.98 4.09 6.86
N GLY A 160 -31.51 4.19 5.60
CA GLY A 160 -31.07 5.45 4.96
C GLY A 160 -29.72 5.99 5.46
N ARG A 161 -28.92 5.17 6.13
CA ARG A 161 -27.57 5.51 6.57
C ARG A 161 -26.57 4.62 5.87
N GLU A 162 -25.52 5.22 5.36
CA GLU A 162 -24.37 4.49 4.81
C GLU A 162 -23.69 3.70 5.94
N VAL A 163 -23.37 2.45 5.64
CA VAL A 163 -22.69 1.52 6.54
C VAL A 163 -21.62 0.76 5.79
N SER A 164 -20.62 0.28 6.51
CA SER A 164 -19.61 -0.63 6.00
C SER A 164 -19.53 -1.88 6.88
N ALA A 165 -19.26 -3.01 6.26
CA ALA A 165 -19.03 -4.26 6.96
C ALA A 165 -17.54 -4.44 7.35
N SER A 166 -17.17 -5.62 7.83
CA SER A 166 -15.80 -5.93 8.29
C SER A 166 -14.90 -6.32 7.12
N PHE A 167 -13.91 -5.50 6.80
CA PHE A 167 -12.95 -5.77 5.73
C PHE A 167 -12.14 -7.08 5.95
N PRO A 168 -11.60 -7.39 7.16
CA PRO A 168 -10.88 -8.64 7.38
C PRO A 168 -11.66 -9.92 7.03
N GLU A 169 -12.96 -9.92 7.28
CA GLU A 169 -13.81 -11.06 6.94
C GLU A 169 -13.95 -11.23 5.43
N MET A 170 -14.13 -10.13 4.71
CA MET A 170 -14.30 -10.15 3.27
C MET A 170 -13.06 -10.57 2.50
N ILE A 171 -11.90 -10.06 2.88
CA ILE A 171 -10.67 -10.38 2.17
C ILE A 171 -10.27 -11.84 2.40
N LYS A 172 -10.60 -12.38 3.60
CA LYS A 172 -10.48 -13.82 3.85
C LYS A 172 -11.44 -14.62 2.96
N TYR A 173 -12.71 -14.24 2.92
CA TYR A 173 -13.71 -14.85 2.05
C TYR A 173 -13.24 -14.84 0.58
N ALA A 174 -12.74 -13.72 0.09
CA ALA A 174 -12.24 -13.61 -1.29
C ALA A 174 -11.12 -14.63 -1.58
N ALA A 175 -10.20 -14.86 -0.64
CA ALA A 175 -9.15 -15.87 -0.76
C ALA A 175 -9.72 -17.29 -0.78
N ASP A 176 -10.66 -17.58 0.12
CA ASP A 176 -11.27 -18.90 0.28
C ASP A 176 -12.17 -19.26 -0.93
N ALA A 177 -12.82 -18.28 -1.56
CA ALA A 177 -13.55 -18.41 -2.82
C ALA A 177 -12.65 -18.47 -4.07
N GLY A 178 -11.33 -18.57 -3.91
CA GLY A 178 -10.36 -18.77 -4.98
C GLY A 178 -9.90 -17.52 -5.73
N ALA A 179 -10.26 -16.32 -5.27
CA ALA A 179 -9.73 -15.09 -5.87
C ALA A 179 -8.24 -14.95 -5.59
N VAL A 180 -7.46 -14.53 -6.59
CA VAL A 180 -6.03 -14.26 -6.48
C VAL A 180 -5.68 -12.77 -6.63
N ILE A 181 -6.67 -11.95 -6.96
CA ILE A 181 -6.56 -10.50 -7.05
C ILE A 181 -7.71 -9.90 -6.24
N ALA A 182 -7.40 -9.02 -5.29
CA ALA A 182 -8.37 -8.26 -4.52
C ALA A 182 -8.33 -6.77 -4.91
N GLN A 183 -9.41 -6.32 -5.54
CA GLN A 183 -9.63 -4.95 -6.02
C GLN A 183 -10.34 -4.13 -4.94
N ASN A 184 -9.76 -2.97 -4.57
CA ASN A 184 -10.27 -2.09 -3.53
C ASN A 184 -10.23 -0.62 -3.96
N SER A 185 -11.37 -0.06 -4.30
CA SER A 185 -11.47 1.35 -4.70
C SER A 185 -11.99 2.25 -3.57
N TRP A 186 -11.46 2.07 -2.38
CA TRP A 186 -11.85 2.78 -1.16
C TRP A 186 -10.66 2.97 -0.21
N GLY A 187 -10.85 3.76 0.84
CA GLY A 187 -9.86 3.97 1.90
C GLY A 187 -10.52 4.48 3.18
N TYR A 188 -9.80 4.41 4.28
CA TYR A 188 -10.27 4.92 5.57
C TYR A 188 -10.09 6.43 5.66
N GLU A 189 -11.08 7.10 6.19
CA GLU A 189 -10.97 8.52 6.52
C GLU A 189 -10.36 8.73 7.92
N ASN A 190 -9.50 9.73 8.03
CA ASN A 190 -8.98 10.24 9.31
C ASN A 190 -8.24 9.21 10.20
N ILE A 191 -7.67 8.15 9.63
CA ILE A 191 -6.77 7.26 10.35
C ILE A 191 -5.32 7.44 9.89
N THR A 192 -4.38 7.30 10.82
CA THR A 192 -2.93 7.49 10.58
C THR A 192 -2.14 6.19 10.66
N TYR A 193 -2.82 5.07 10.86
CA TYR A 193 -2.22 3.73 10.92
C TYR A 193 -3.23 2.70 10.39
N LEU A 194 -2.75 1.61 9.83
CA LEU A 194 -3.60 0.48 9.44
C LEU A 194 -3.90 -0.38 10.68
N PRO A 195 -5.18 -0.68 11.00
CA PRO A 195 -5.52 -1.59 12.07
C PRO A 195 -4.85 -2.96 11.90
N ARG A 196 -4.41 -3.56 12.99
CA ARG A 196 -3.70 -4.84 12.95
C ARG A 196 -4.51 -5.97 12.33
N ALA A 197 -5.81 -6.01 12.57
CA ALA A 197 -6.70 -7.01 11.97
C ALA A 197 -6.71 -6.91 10.44
N ASP A 198 -6.68 -5.69 9.90
CA ASP A 198 -6.64 -5.47 8.45
C ASP A 198 -5.28 -5.87 7.87
N GLN A 199 -4.17 -5.58 8.59
CA GLN A 199 -2.84 -6.03 8.19
C GLN A 199 -2.78 -7.57 8.12
N GLU A 200 -3.22 -8.24 9.18
CA GLU A 200 -3.23 -9.71 9.26
C GLU A 200 -4.11 -10.33 8.16
N ALA A 201 -5.22 -9.69 7.82
CA ALA A 201 -6.13 -10.15 6.77
C ALA A 201 -5.56 -9.93 5.36
N ILE A 202 -4.92 -8.79 5.09
CA ILE A 202 -4.18 -8.54 3.84
C ILE A 202 -3.04 -9.56 3.70
N ASP A 203 -2.26 -9.77 4.76
CA ASP A 203 -1.17 -10.74 4.76
C ASP A 203 -1.68 -12.17 4.52
N TYR A 204 -2.85 -12.50 5.06
CA TYR A 204 -3.52 -13.78 4.80
C TYR A 204 -3.82 -13.95 3.31
N PHE A 205 -4.44 -12.96 2.65
CA PHE A 205 -4.75 -13.03 1.23
C PHE A 205 -3.48 -13.18 0.38
N ILE A 206 -2.44 -12.39 0.67
CA ILE A 206 -1.16 -12.45 -0.05
C ILE A 206 -0.54 -13.84 0.07
N GLN A 207 -0.62 -14.47 1.22
CA GLN A 207 0.03 -15.74 1.49
C GLN A 207 -0.80 -16.96 1.07
N TYR A 208 -2.14 -16.92 1.23
CA TYR A 208 -3.00 -18.11 1.17
C TYR A 208 -3.99 -18.12 0.02
N ALA A 209 -4.18 -17.03 -0.73
CA ALA A 209 -4.99 -17.08 -1.95
C ALA A 209 -4.41 -18.09 -2.95
N GLY A 210 -5.27 -18.85 -3.62
CA GLY A 210 -4.87 -19.84 -4.62
C GLY A 210 -4.08 -21.04 -4.09
N VAL A 211 -4.16 -21.34 -2.79
CA VAL A 211 -3.55 -22.53 -2.17
C VAL A 211 -4.55 -23.30 -1.29
N ASP A 212 -4.34 -24.59 -1.12
CA ASP A 212 -5.11 -25.42 -0.20
C ASP A 212 -4.58 -25.33 1.26
N GLU A 213 -5.22 -26.02 2.19
CA GLU A 213 -4.84 -26.10 3.60
C GLU A 213 -3.41 -26.68 3.84
N ARG A 214 -2.84 -27.36 2.84
CA ARG A 214 -1.47 -27.92 2.90
C ARG A 214 -0.44 -26.95 2.32
N GLY A 215 -0.88 -25.79 1.79
CA GLY A 215 -0.05 -24.81 1.12
C GLY A 215 0.34 -25.22 -0.31
N GLU A 216 -0.39 -26.19 -0.91
CA GLU A 216 -0.21 -26.57 -2.31
C GLU A 216 -1.03 -25.64 -3.20
N GLN A 217 -0.46 -25.24 -4.33
CA GLN A 217 -1.14 -24.34 -5.26
C GLN A 217 -2.35 -25.03 -5.91
N THR A 218 -3.52 -24.40 -5.81
CA THR A 218 -4.78 -24.84 -6.43
C THR A 218 -5.29 -23.85 -7.47
N GLY A 219 -4.95 -22.58 -7.34
CA GLY A 219 -5.32 -21.51 -8.27
C GLY A 219 -4.25 -21.22 -9.32
N PRO A 220 -4.48 -20.25 -10.21
CA PRO A 220 -3.53 -19.86 -11.26
C PRO A 220 -2.27 -19.18 -10.69
N MET A 221 -2.29 -18.76 -9.44
CA MET A 221 -1.16 -18.15 -8.73
C MET A 221 -1.08 -18.69 -7.30
N LYS A 222 0.13 -18.88 -6.79
CA LYS A 222 0.39 -19.29 -5.40
C LYS A 222 0.55 -18.05 -4.52
N GLY A 223 -0.50 -17.64 -3.87
CA GLY A 223 -0.65 -16.37 -3.17
C GLY A 223 -1.50 -15.38 -3.95
N GLY A 224 -1.78 -14.22 -3.37
CA GLY A 224 -2.62 -13.18 -3.97
C GLY A 224 -1.98 -11.79 -3.98
N VAL A 225 -2.58 -10.86 -4.75
CA VAL A 225 -2.21 -9.45 -4.78
C VAL A 225 -3.41 -8.60 -4.37
N VAL A 226 -3.18 -7.63 -3.48
CA VAL A 226 -4.20 -6.70 -2.99
C VAL A 226 -3.90 -5.32 -3.56
N ILE A 227 -4.87 -4.70 -4.23
CA ILE A 227 -4.69 -3.44 -4.97
C ILE A 227 -5.66 -2.40 -4.40
N PHE A 228 -5.15 -1.21 -4.08
CA PHE A 228 -5.91 -0.11 -3.48
C PHE A 228 -5.79 1.19 -4.26
N ALA A 229 -6.88 1.94 -4.31
CA ALA A 229 -6.88 3.33 -4.76
C ALA A 229 -6.11 4.23 -3.77
N ALA A 230 -5.25 5.12 -4.27
CA ALA A 230 -4.40 5.98 -3.42
C ALA A 230 -5.16 7.09 -2.66
N GLY A 231 -6.41 7.39 -3.07
CA GLY A 231 -7.24 8.45 -2.46
C GLY A 231 -7.33 9.73 -3.30
N ASN A 232 -8.32 10.58 -2.97
CA ASN A 232 -8.76 11.69 -3.82
C ASN A 232 -8.63 13.08 -3.15
N GLU A 233 -7.78 13.24 -2.15
CA GLU A 233 -7.64 14.46 -1.35
C GLU A 233 -6.58 15.42 -1.89
N ASN A 234 -5.84 15.02 -2.95
CA ASN A 234 -4.68 15.76 -3.48
C ASN A 234 -3.61 16.01 -2.41
N LYS A 235 -3.23 14.95 -1.69
CA LYS A 235 -2.33 15.00 -0.54
C LYS A 235 -1.18 14.01 -0.68
N ASP A 236 -0.15 14.24 0.12
CA ASP A 236 1.06 13.41 0.22
C ASP A 236 1.19 12.64 1.54
N TYR A 237 0.21 12.76 2.44
CA TYR A 237 0.19 11.94 3.64
C TYR A 237 -0.25 10.50 3.35
N ARG A 238 0.11 9.59 4.24
CA ARG A 238 -0.27 8.18 4.13
C ARG A 238 -1.78 8.00 4.33
N THR A 239 -2.44 7.41 3.35
CA THR A 239 -3.85 6.98 3.42
C THR A 239 -3.89 5.46 3.49
N TYR A 240 -4.70 4.92 4.41
CA TYR A 240 -4.76 3.48 4.61
C TYR A 240 -6.10 2.91 4.12
N PRO A 241 -6.09 1.66 3.59
CA PRO A 241 -5.00 0.69 3.55
C PRO A 241 -3.94 0.91 2.46
N ALA A 242 -4.15 1.83 1.49
CA ALA A 242 -3.29 2.00 0.31
C ALA A 242 -1.80 2.22 0.62
N ALA A 243 -1.46 2.87 1.75
CA ALA A 243 -0.08 3.11 2.15
C ALA A 243 0.55 1.95 2.96
N TYR A 244 -0.08 0.78 3.00
CA TYR A 244 0.53 -0.43 3.55
C TYR A 244 1.52 -1.01 2.54
N GLU A 245 2.74 -1.26 2.97
CA GLU A 245 3.87 -1.63 2.10
C GLU A 245 3.71 -2.94 1.28
N LYS A 246 2.71 -3.76 1.61
CA LYS A 246 2.46 -5.04 0.95
C LYS A 246 1.31 -5.00 -0.07
N VAL A 247 0.63 -3.87 -0.22
CA VAL A 247 -0.42 -3.69 -1.22
C VAL A 247 0.11 -2.91 -2.41
N VAL A 248 -0.60 -2.94 -3.53
CA VAL A 248 -0.32 -2.08 -4.68
C VAL A 248 -1.20 -0.85 -4.61
N SER A 249 -0.61 0.32 -4.44
CA SER A 249 -1.32 1.60 -4.37
C SER A 249 -1.33 2.31 -5.73
N VAL A 250 -2.52 2.78 -6.15
CA VAL A 250 -2.74 3.29 -7.51
C VAL A 250 -3.14 4.76 -7.50
N ALA A 251 -2.29 5.63 -8.06
CA ALA A 251 -2.59 7.03 -8.35
C ALA A 251 -3.33 7.20 -9.68
N ALA A 252 -3.96 8.38 -9.87
CA ALA A 252 -4.74 8.68 -11.05
C ALA A 252 -4.11 9.74 -11.95
N TYR A 253 -4.10 9.49 -13.27
CA TYR A 253 -3.76 10.50 -14.27
C TYR A 253 -4.92 10.78 -15.26
N ALA A 254 -4.83 11.95 -15.91
CA ALA A 254 -5.77 12.46 -16.91
C ALA A 254 -5.31 12.12 -18.34
N PRO A 255 -6.13 12.34 -19.40
CA PRO A 255 -5.77 12.01 -20.80
C PRO A 255 -4.50 12.70 -21.34
N ASP A 256 -3.84 13.55 -20.58
CA ASP A 256 -2.58 14.23 -20.93
C ASP A 256 -1.37 13.72 -20.11
N TYR A 257 -1.47 12.53 -19.50
CA TYR A 257 -0.51 11.96 -18.55
C TYR A 257 -0.30 12.75 -17.26
N LYS A 258 -0.92 13.91 -17.11
CA LYS A 258 -0.79 14.69 -15.87
C LYS A 258 -1.57 14.05 -14.75
N LYS A 259 -1.01 14.13 -13.54
CA LYS A 259 -1.71 13.77 -12.31
C LYS A 259 -3.10 14.39 -12.31
N SER A 260 -4.13 13.59 -12.14
CA SER A 260 -5.49 14.09 -11.91
C SER A 260 -5.50 14.99 -10.68
N TRP A 261 -6.24 16.13 -10.77
CA TRP A 261 -6.17 17.19 -9.77
C TRP A 261 -6.47 16.72 -8.34
N TYR A 262 -7.28 15.69 -8.21
CA TYR A 262 -7.67 15.08 -6.92
C TYR A 262 -6.71 14.01 -6.42
N SER A 263 -5.95 13.34 -7.29
CA SER A 263 -5.14 12.18 -6.93
C SER A 263 -4.15 12.47 -5.81
N ASN A 264 -4.12 11.60 -4.80
CA ASN A 264 -3.02 11.55 -3.85
C ASN A 264 -1.72 11.16 -4.56
N PHE A 265 -0.59 11.53 -3.97
CA PHE A 265 0.74 11.39 -4.54
C PHE A 265 1.77 11.36 -3.42
N ALA A 266 2.65 10.40 -3.38
CA ALA A 266 3.75 10.33 -2.40
C ALA A 266 4.72 9.19 -2.78
N ASP A 267 5.75 8.99 -1.94
CA ASP A 267 6.73 7.92 -2.04
C ASP A 267 6.17 6.51 -1.79
N TRP A 268 5.01 6.41 -1.17
CA TRP A 268 4.30 5.14 -0.93
C TRP A 268 3.34 4.74 -2.05
N VAL A 269 3.19 5.56 -3.10
CA VAL A 269 2.40 5.19 -4.29
C VAL A 269 3.24 4.30 -5.19
N ASP A 270 2.67 3.18 -5.67
CA ASP A 270 3.40 2.19 -6.46
C ASP A 270 3.29 2.42 -7.96
N ILE A 271 2.10 2.79 -8.46
CA ILE A 271 1.83 2.87 -9.90
C ILE A 271 0.73 3.90 -10.18
N ALA A 272 0.70 4.46 -11.38
CA ALA A 272 -0.38 5.33 -11.83
C ALA A 272 -1.19 4.70 -12.98
N ALA A 273 -2.50 4.99 -13.03
CA ALA A 273 -3.38 4.53 -14.11
C ALA A 273 -4.42 5.61 -14.47
N PRO A 274 -5.20 5.45 -15.56
CA PRO A 274 -6.22 6.42 -15.95
C PRO A 274 -7.33 6.50 -14.90
N GLY A 275 -7.42 7.62 -14.19
CA GLY A 275 -8.55 7.95 -13.31
C GLY A 275 -9.47 8.99 -13.90
N GLY A 276 -9.03 9.62 -14.99
CA GLY A 276 -9.77 10.63 -15.71
C GLY A 276 -9.93 11.96 -14.97
N THR A 277 -10.71 12.86 -15.55
CA THR A 277 -11.00 14.17 -14.96
C THR A 277 -12.23 14.82 -15.58
N TYR A 278 -13.10 15.41 -14.75
CA TYR A 278 -14.17 16.32 -15.22
C TYR A 278 -13.66 17.73 -15.59
N GLY A 279 -12.40 17.97 -15.37
CA GLY A 279 -11.74 19.21 -15.75
C GLY A 279 -11.80 20.33 -14.72
N TYR A 280 -10.64 20.92 -14.51
CA TYR A 280 -10.48 22.16 -13.78
C TYR A 280 -10.56 23.32 -14.78
N GLY A 281 -11.55 24.20 -14.66
CA GLY A 281 -11.61 25.44 -15.42
C GLY A 281 -11.78 25.29 -16.94
N ARG A 282 -12.65 24.41 -17.44
CA ARG A 282 -12.95 24.17 -18.86
C ARG A 282 -11.80 23.62 -19.72
N LYS A 283 -10.77 23.06 -19.07
CA LYS A 283 -9.62 22.47 -19.80
C LYS A 283 -9.99 21.17 -20.52
N TYR A 284 -10.88 20.37 -19.95
CA TYR A 284 -11.33 19.08 -20.46
C TYR A 284 -12.84 19.09 -20.70
N ASN A 285 -13.33 18.23 -21.59
CA ASN A 285 -14.76 18.02 -21.81
C ASN A 285 -15.32 16.90 -20.88
N GLY A 286 -16.62 16.64 -20.97
CA GLY A 286 -17.28 15.61 -20.16
C GLY A 286 -16.90 14.16 -20.49
N GLU A 287 -16.09 13.93 -21.55
CA GLU A 287 -15.64 12.59 -21.99
C GLU A 287 -14.25 12.21 -21.49
N CYS A 288 -13.58 13.09 -20.75
CA CYS A 288 -12.26 12.86 -20.16
C CYS A 288 -12.26 12.01 -18.87
N PRO A 289 -13.35 11.82 -18.11
CA PRO A 289 -13.43 10.78 -17.10
C PRO A 289 -13.42 9.37 -17.70
N VAL A 290 -13.39 8.34 -16.87
CA VAL A 290 -13.42 6.93 -17.25
C VAL A 290 -14.85 6.50 -17.55
N TYR A 291 -15.07 5.84 -18.66
CA TYR A 291 -16.38 5.35 -19.09
C TYR A 291 -16.51 3.84 -18.84
N SER A 292 -17.58 3.42 -18.14
CA SER A 292 -17.81 2.03 -17.78
C SER A 292 -19.31 1.74 -17.51
N THR A 293 -19.63 0.54 -17.05
CA THR A 293 -21.00 0.09 -16.71
C THR A 293 -21.56 0.79 -15.48
N LEU A 294 -22.87 0.96 -15.42
CA LEU A 294 -23.66 1.41 -14.27
C LEU A 294 -24.86 0.49 -14.09
N PRO A 295 -25.48 0.39 -12.90
CA PRO A 295 -26.65 -0.43 -12.69
C PRO A 295 -27.78 -0.23 -13.71
N ASP A 296 -28.67 -1.19 -13.81
CA ASP A 296 -29.85 -1.16 -14.70
C ASP A 296 -29.50 -1.06 -16.20
N ASN A 297 -28.43 -1.73 -16.63
CA ASN A 297 -27.93 -1.72 -18.02
C ASN A 297 -27.60 -0.29 -18.51
N GLN A 298 -27.11 0.58 -17.62
CA GLN A 298 -26.64 1.89 -17.97
C GLN A 298 -25.13 1.93 -18.09
N TYR A 299 -24.62 2.98 -18.72
CA TYR A 299 -23.19 3.25 -18.89
C TYR A 299 -22.93 4.72 -18.59
N GLY A 300 -21.79 5.03 -17.98
CA GLY A 300 -21.52 6.40 -17.58
C GLY A 300 -20.06 6.71 -17.29
N TYR A 301 -19.81 8.00 -17.07
CA TYR A 301 -18.49 8.52 -16.76
C TYR A 301 -18.31 8.73 -15.26
N MET A 302 -17.21 8.26 -14.73
CA MET A 302 -16.74 8.56 -13.37
C MET A 302 -15.27 8.96 -13.37
N GLN A 303 -14.83 9.69 -12.33
CA GLN A 303 -13.43 10.04 -12.11
C GLN A 303 -13.01 9.66 -10.69
N GLY A 304 -11.75 9.31 -10.50
CA GLY A 304 -11.20 9.01 -9.18
C GLY A 304 -9.99 8.07 -9.27
N THR A 305 -9.21 8.02 -8.21
CA THR A 305 -8.27 6.91 -8.00
C THR A 305 -9.02 5.58 -7.94
N SER A 306 -10.31 5.61 -7.58
CA SER A 306 -11.24 4.49 -7.68
C SER A 306 -11.42 3.94 -9.09
N MET A 307 -11.28 4.76 -10.13
CA MET A 307 -11.33 4.33 -11.53
C MET A 307 -9.94 3.96 -12.05
N ALA A 308 -8.88 4.52 -11.49
CA ALA A 308 -7.51 4.12 -11.80
C ALA A 308 -7.17 2.72 -11.28
N CYS A 309 -7.59 2.40 -10.07
CA CYS A 309 -7.34 1.12 -9.39
C CYS A 309 -7.80 -0.12 -10.23
N PRO A 310 -9.02 -0.18 -10.77
CA PRO A 310 -9.47 -1.32 -11.56
C PRO A 310 -8.71 -1.49 -12.89
N HIS A 311 -8.06 -0.45 -13.42
CA HIS A 311 -7.15 -0.62 -14.56
C HIS A 311 -5.97 -1.51 -14.19
N VAL A 312 -5.38 -1.27 -13.03
CA VAL A 312 -4.26 -2.08 -12.54
C VAL A 312 -4.70 -3.50 -12.20
N SER A 313 -5.89 -3.66 -11.60
CA SER A 313 -6.48 -4.96 -11.31
C SER A 313 -6.79 -5.76 -12.59
N GLY A 314 -7.30 -5.11 -13.63
CA GLY A 314 -7.53 -5.72 -14.94
C GLY A 314 -6.23 -6.12 -15.65
N ILE A 315 -5.18 -5.29 -15.57
CA ILE A 315 -3.85 -5.64 -16.09
C ILE A 315 -3.26 -6.81 -15.31
N ALA A 316 -3.37 -6.82 -13.97
CA ALA A 316 -2.96 -7.95 -13.15
C ALA A 316 -3.69 -9.24 -13.55
N ALA A 317 -4.99 -9.14 -13.84
CA ALA A 317 -5.78 -10.28 -14.32
C ALA A 317 -5.32 -10.78 -15.70
N LEU A 318 -4.94 -9.90 -16.62
CA LEU A 318 -4.32 -10.28 -17.90
C LEU A 318 -2.96 -10.98 -17.70
N ILE A 319 -2.13 -10.50 -16.77
CA ILE A 319 -0.82 -11.12 -16.45
C ILE A 319 -1.04 -12.54 -15.93
N VAL A 320 -1.95 -12.73 -14.95
CA VAL A 320 -2.26 -14.07 -14.43
C VAL A 320 -2.87 -14.95 -15.50
N SER A 321 -3.72 -14.40 -16.39
CA SER A 321 -4.30 -15.15 -17.52
C SER A 321 -3.27 -15.61 -18.53
N GLN A 322 -2.16 -14.89 -18.69
CA GLN A 322 -1.09 -15.21 -19.64
C GLN A 322 -0.04 -16.15 -19.05
N PHE A 323 0.39 -15.87 -17.83
CA PHE A 323 1.57 -16.49 -17.22
C PHE A 323 1.23 -17.36 -16.01
N GLY A 324 -0.03 -17.34 -15.55
CA GLY A 324 -0.50 -18.13 -14.41
C GLY A 324 -0.31 -19.63 -14.62
N GLY A 325 -0.20 -20.36 -13.52
CA GLY A 325 0.02 -21.79 -13.51
C GLY A 325 1.00 -22.22 -12.42
N PRO A 326 1.44 -23.48 -12.41
CA PRO A 326 2.28 -24.01 -11.34
C PRO A 326 3.56 -23.19 -11.12
N GLY A 327 3.73 -22.67 -9.90
CA GLY A 327 4.89 -21.88 -9.51
C GLY A 327 4.84 -20.40 -9.92
N PHE A 328 3.72 -19.90 -10.44
CA PHE A 328 3.49 -18.46 -10.60
C PHE A 328 3.14 -17.85 -9.23
N THR A 329 3.74 -16.71 -8.88
CA THR A 329 3.65 -16.10 -7.54
C THR A 329 3.29 -14.62 -7.63
N PRO A 330 2.86 -13.97 -6.52
CA PRO A 330 2.64 -12.52 -6.45
C PRO A 330 3.86 -11.70 -6.88
N GLU A 331 5.06 -12.12 -6.52
CA GLU A 331 6.30 -11.42 -6.89
C GLU A 331 6.50 -11.40 -8.40
N LYS A 332 6.20 -12.52 -9.09
CA LYS A 332 6.25 -12.58 -10.55
C LYS A 332 5.19 -11.70 -11.20
N LEU A 333 3.96 -11.69 -10.65
CA LEU A 333 2.92 -10.77 -11.12
C LEU A 333 3.38 -9.33 -10.99
N LEU A 334 3.90 -8.94 -9.81
CA LEU A 334 4.38 -7.58 -9.55
C LEU A 334 5.56 -7.22 -10.46
N ALA A 335 6.46 -8.17 -10.76
CA ALA A 335 7.54 -7.96 -11.73
C ALA A 335 6.99 -7.57 -13.11
N HIS A 336 6.04 -8.35 -13.65
CA HIS A 336 5.36 -8.03 -14.91
C HIS A 336 4.64 -6.66 -14.86
N LEU A 337 3.90 -6.40 -13.79
CA LEU A 337 3.15 -5.17 -13.62
C LEU A 337 4.05 -3.94 -13.60
N TYR A 338 5.15 -4.00 -12.85
CA TYR A 338 6.08 -2.88 -12.68
C TYR A 338 6.99 -2.68 -13.89
N GLN A 339 7.42 -3.75 -14.55
CA GLN A 339 8.10 -3.65 -15.84
C GLN A 339 7.17 -3.05 -16.91
N GLY A 340 5.88 -3.36 -16.84
CA GLY A 340 4.84 -2.84 -17.73
C GLY A 340 4.42 -1.42 -17.39
N THR A 341 5.36 -0.46 -17.28
CA THR A 341 5.02 0.93 -16.99
C THR A 341 5.76 1.90 -17.91
N ARG A 342 5.21 3.11 -18.08
CA ARG A 342 5.80 4.23 -18.81
C ARG A 342 6.13 5.38 -17.89
N ASP A 343 7.29 5.99 -18.11
CA ASP A 343 7.67 7.20 -17.38
C ASP A 343 6.73 8.37 -17.69
N ILE A 344 6.12 8.93 -16.63
CA ILE A 344 5.26 10.11 -16.71
C ILE A 344 5.79 11.31 -15.93
N ASP A 345 6.99 11.21 -15.35
CA ASP A 345 7.61 12.31 -14.59
C ASP A 345 7.87 13.54 -15.47
N ILE A 346 8.17 13.33 -16.75
CA ILE A 346 8.32 14.40 -17.74
C ILE A 346 7.06 15.28 -17.90
N TYR A 347 5.88 14.70 -17.66
CA TYR A 347 4.60 15.41 -17.67
C TYR A 347 4.24 15.96 -16.28
N ASN A 348 4.92 15.51 -15.23
CA ASN A 348 4.64 15.76 -13.82
C ASN A 348 5.89 16.17 -13.02
N PRO A 349 6.68 17.17 -13.45
CA PRO A 349 7.95 17.49 -12.80
C PRO A 349 7.81 17.91 -11.33
N GLU A 350 6.65 18.43 -10.92
CA GLU A 350 6.35 18.78 -9.51
C GLU A 350 6.08 17.54 -8.64
N TYR A 351 5.78 16.40 -9.27
CA TYR A 351 5.43 15.13 -8.63
C TYR A 351 6.37 13.99 -9.02
N ALA A 352 7.55 14.31 -9.59
CA ALA A 352 8.51 13.31 -10.03
C ALA A 352 8.86 12.32 -8.93
N GLY A 353 8.78 11.01 -9.23
CA GLY A 353 8.97 9.92 -8.28
C GLY A 353 7.87 9.77 -7.22
N ARG A 354 6.73 10.50 -7.32
CA ARG A 354 5.64 10.50 -6.33
C ARG A 354 4.31 10.00 -6.89
N LEU A 355 4.30 9.54 -8.14
CA LEU A 355 3.17 8.90 -8.80
C LEU A 355 3.46 7.42 -9.08
N GLY A 356 4.27 6.82 -8.23
CA GLY A 356 4.77 5.47 -8.39
C GLY A 356 5.85 5.35 -9.47
N ILE A 357 6.11 4.14 -9.89
CA ILE A 357 7.14 3.85 -10.91
C ILE A 357 6.72 4.25 -12.33
N GLY A 358 5.49 4.71 -12.54
CA GLY A 358 4.99 5.25 -13.81
C GLY A 358 3.56 4.88 -14.13
N ALA A 359 3.12 5.20 -15.35
CA ALA A 359 1.82 4.84 -15.88
C ALA A 359 1.78 3.38 -16.31
N ALA A 360 0.76 2.63 -15.88
CA ALA A 360 0.54 1.25 -16.28
C ALA A 360 0.38 1.11 -17.80
N ASP A 361 1.00 0.09 -18.39
CA ASP A 361 0.92 -0.28 -19.80
C ASP A 361 0.70 -1.78 -19.94
N ALA A 362 -0.48 -2.18 -20.33
CA ALA A 362 -0.89 -3.59 -20.42
C ALA A 362 -0.03 -4.39 -21.43
N TYR A 363 0.36 -3.78 -22.55
CA TYR A 363 1.17 -4.47 -23.56
C TYR A 363 2.59 -4.78 -23.05
N LEU A 364 3.21 -3.83 -22.37
CA LEU A 364 4.52 -4.02 -21.76
C LEU A 364 4.45 -5.01 -20.59
N ALA A 365 3.37 -4.99 -19.81
CA ALA A 365 3.15 -5.94 -18.71
C ALA A 365 2.99 -7.39 -19.17
N LEU A 366 2.60 -7.62 -20.45
CA LEU A 366 2.53 -8.93 -21.08
C LEU A 366 3.80 -9.27 -21.90
N ALA A 367 4.93 -8.62 -21.63
CA ALA A 367 6.21 -8.99 -22.20
C ALA A 367 6.73 -10.29 -21.57
N GLU A 368 7.37 -11.13 -22.38
CA GLU A 368 8.03 -12.35 -21.91
C GLU A 368 9.41 -12.02 -21.36
N ASP A 369 9.77 -12.66 -20.26
CA ASP A 369 11.13 -12.70 -19.74
C ASP A 369 12.03 -13.51 -20.67
N GLN A 370 13.23 -12.99 -21.02
CA GLN A 370 14.20 -13.70 -21.83
C GLN A 370 15.22 -14.45 -20.98
N GLY A 371 15.19 -14.28 -19.66
CA GLY A 371 16.01 -14.98 -18.68
C GLY A 371 17.49 -14.56 -18.68
N ILE A 372 17.79 -13.35 -19.15
CA ILE A 372 19.14 -12.78 -19.15
C ILE A 372 19.33 -11.98 -17.86
N ALA A 373 20.30 -12.36 -17.05
CA ALA A 373 20.60 -11.66 -15.81
C ALA A 373 21.33 -10.32 -16.07
N PRO A 374 21.13 -9.31 -15.22
CA PRO A 374 21.84 -8.03 -15.32
C PRO A 374 23.35 -8.21 -15.24
N GLN A 375 24.08 -7.27 -15.84
CA GLN A 375 25.52 -7.20 -15.68
C GLN A 375 25.89 -6.86 -14.24
N ALA A 376 26.96 -7.45 -13.73
CA ALA A 376 27.51 -7.08 -12.44
C ALA A 376 27.98 -5.62 -12.44
N VAL A 377 27.94 -4.98 -11.30
CA VAL A 377 28.49 -3.63 -11.10
C VAL A 377 30.01 -3.67 -11.32
N ASP A 378 30.53 -2.84 -12.20
CA ASP A 378 31.97 -2.83 -12.52
C ASP A 378 32.81 -2.34 -11.34
N THR A 379 32.37 -1.31 -10.63
CA THR A 379 33.12 -0.68 -9.55
C THR A 379 32.20 -0.25 -8.41
N LEU A 380 32.58 -0.61 -7.20
CA LEU A 380 31.90 -0.30 -5.96
C LEU A 380 32.85 0.55 -5.07
N TYR A 381 32.38 1.72 -4.65
CA TYR A 381 33.15 2.63 -3.80
C TYR A 381 32.48 2.77 -2.43
N CYS A 382 33.31 2.75 -1.37
CA CYS A 382 32.88 3.11 -0.03
C CYS A 382 33.49 4.46 0.34
N GLY A 383 32.64 5.48 0.43
CA GLY A 383 33.01 6.82 0.92
C GLY A 383 32.87 6.89 2.44
N ASN A 384 33.67 7.74 3.06
CA ASN A 384 33.68 7.93 4.50
C ASN A 384 33.63 9.42 4.79
N THR A 385 32.52 9.91 5.37
CA THR A 385 32.35 11.32 5.71
C THR A 385 31.74 11.42 7.10
N SER A 386 32.49 11.99 8.06
CA SER A 386 31.99 12.28 9.42
C SER A 386 31.32 11.06 10.12
N GLY A 387 32.00 9.91 10.15
CA GLY A 387 31.49 8.71 10.82
C GLY A 387 30.47 7.90 9.99
N VAL A 388 29.98 8.43 8.86
CA VAL A 388 29.01 7.79 7.98
C VAL A 388 29.68 7.13 6.79
N VAL A 389 29.23 5.94 6.40
CA VAL A 389 29.72 5.22 5.24
C VAL A 389 28.65 5.19 4.16
N ASP A 390 28.88 5.88 3.07
CA ASP A 390 28.08 5.81 1.86
C ASP A 390 28.75 4.88 0.84
N VAL A 391 27.96 3.98 0.29
CA VAL A 391 28.38 3.08 -0.80
C VAL A 391 27.84 3.64 -2.10
N THR A 392 28.70 3.79 -3.11
CA THR A 392 28.33 4.33 -4.41
C THR A 392 28.73 3.38 -5.54
N TRP A 393 27.89 3.31 -6.58
CA TRP A 393 28.14 2.53 -7.79
C TRP A 393 27.45 3.18 -9.00
N GLN A 394 27.73 2.67 -10.18
CA GLN A 394 27.02 3.06 -11.40
C GLN A 394 25.97 2.02 -11.76
N ILE A 395 24.83 2.47 -12.31
CA ILE A 395 23.79 1.59 -12.83
C ILE A 395 24.39 0.75 -13.95
N SER A 396 24.39 -0.58 -13.77
CA SER A 396 24.85 -1.53 -14.78
C SER A 396 23.83 -1.72 -15.90
N ALA A 397 24.25 -2.30 -17.02
CA ALA A 397 23.35 -2.65 -18.11
C ALA A 397 22.63 -3.97 -17.84
N ASP A 398 21.49 -4.14 -18.49
CA ASP A 398 20.75 -5.38 -18.63
C ASP A 398 20.40 -5.54 -20.12
N GLU A 399 20.70 -6.70 -20.71
CA GLU A 399 20.63 -6.87 -22.15
C GLU A 399 19.19 -6.90 -22.66
N ASP A 400 18.28 -7.56 -21.92
CA ASP A 400 16.87 -7.70 -22.29
C ASP A 400 15.98 -6.65 -21.64
N ASP A 401 16.28 -6.21 -20.41
CA ASP A 401 15.48 -5.24 -19.66
C ASP A 401 16.07 -3.82 -19.66
N GLY A 402 17.25 -3.64 -20.23
CA GLY A 402 17.96 -2.37 -20.38
C GLY A 402 18.74 -1.98 -19.13
N LYS A 403 18.21 -2.17 -17.93
CA LYS A 403 18.88 -1.93 -16.65
C LYS A 403 18.24 -2.76 -15.53
N PRO A 404 18.97 -3.03 -14.43
CA PRO A 404 18.41 -3.71 -13.26
C PRO A 404 17.20 -2.96 -12.67
N PHE A 405 16.32 -3.70 -12.03
CA PHE A 405 15.20 -3.16 -11.25
C PHE A 405 15.67 -2.64 -9.89
N GLN A 406 16.55 -3.40 -9.22
CA GLN A 406 17.07 -3.07 -7.89
C GLN A 406 18.48 -3.62 -7.68
N TYR A 407 19.13 -3.12 -6.65
CA TYR A 407 20.39 -3.64 -6.12
C TYR A 407 20.20 -4.17 -4.72
N LEU A 408 20.80 -5.32 -4.42
CA LEU A 408 20.99 -5.81 -3.06
C LEU A 408 22.41 -5.44 -2.62
N VAL A 409 22.53 -4.56 -1.62
CA VAL A 409 23.81 -4.20 -1.01
C VAL A 409 23.90 -4.91 0.33
N CYS A 410 24.96 -5.68 0.53
CA CYS A 410 25.21 -6.45 1.75
C CYS A 410 26.53 -6.04 2.40
N TRP A 411 26.64 -6.11 3.71
CA TRP A 411 27.90 -5.87 4.43
C TRP A 411 28.06 -6.80 5.63
N SER A 412 29.32 -7.15 5.93
CA SER A 412 29.71 -8.05 7.02
C SER A 412 31.14 -7.77 7.47
N GLU A 413 31.47 -8.15 8.69
CA GLU A 413 32.86 -8.15 9.20
C GLU A 413 33.66 -9.31 8.56
N ASP A 414 32.99 -10.35 8.07
CA ASP A 414 33.59 -11.47 7.36
C ASP A 414 33.56 -11.27 5.84
N PRO A 415 34.52 -11.82 5.08
CA PRO A 415 34.55 -11.74 3.63
C PRO A 415 33.27 -12.32 2.99
N LEU A 416 32.66 -11.55 2.09
CA LEU A 416 31.49 -11.98 1.33
C LEU A 416 31.91 -12.76 0.07
N GLY A 417 31.29 -13.91 -0.15
CA GLY A 417 31.38 -14.67 -1.40
C GLY A 417 30.33 -14.25 -2.43
N GLN A 418 29.97 -15.17 -3.32
CA GLN A 418 28.81 -14.96 -4.19
C GLN A 418 27.55 -14.89 -3.34
N LEU A 419 26.81 -13.79 -3.48
CA LEU A 419 25.55 -13.56 -2.75
C LEU A 419 24.38 -14.15 -3.54
N ASP A 420 23.49 -14.79 -2.80
CA ASP A 420 22.19 -15.24 -3.30
C ASP A 420 21.12 -14.32 -2.68
N PRO A 421 20.41 -13.49 -3.47
CA PRO A 421 19.37 -12.59 -2.96
C PRO A 421 18.20 -13.28 -2.25
N GLY A 422 17.98 -14.57 -2.52
CA GLY A 422 16.97 -15.40 -1.85
C GLY A 422 17.45 -16.05 -0.56
N ARG A 423 18.78 -16.08 -0.31
CA ARG A 423 19.36 -16.76 0.85
C ARG A 423 20.67 -16.12 1.31
N LEU A 424 20.56 -15.09 2.12
CA LEU A 424 21.74 -14.45 2.72
C LEU A 424 22.32 -15.29 3.86
N PRO A 425 23.65 -15.29 4.04
CA PRO A 425 24.29 -15.91 5.18
C PRO A 425 23.87 -15.23 6.51
N GLU A 426 23.88 -16.00 7.60
CA GLU A 426 23.61 -15.46 8.94
C GLU A 426 24.65 -14.38 9.31
N GLY A 427 24.17 -13.28 9.92
CA GLY A 427 25.02 -12.15 10.31
C GLY A 427 25.40 -11.16 9.20
N VAL A 428 24.90 -11.35 7.99
CA VAL A 428 25.08 -10.40 6.89
C VAL A 428 23.95 -9.37 6.93
N ALA A 429 24.30 -8.11 7.11
CA ALA A 429 23.36 -6.99 7.00
C ALA A 429 23.13 -6.66 5.52
N SER A 430 21.93 -6.18 5.17
CA SER A 430 21.60 -5.87 3.79
C SER A 430 20.58 -4.76 3.66
N VAL A 431 20.59 -4.10 2.49
CA VAL A 431 19.57 -3.15 2.06
C VAL A 431 19.28 -3.37 0.58
N ARG A 432 18.00 -3.26 0.18
CA ARG A 432 17.60 -3.23 -1.22
C ARG A 432 17.41 -1.79 -1.66
N VAL A 433 17.99 -1.45 -2.80
CA VAL A 433 17.95 -0.10 -3.38
C VAL A 433 17.34 -0.19 -4.77
N THR A 434 16.13 0.32 -4.92
CA THR A 434 15.44 0.33 -6.22
C THR A 434 16.11 1.33 -7.16
N VAL A 435 16.28 0.94 -8.40
CA VAL A 435 16.84 1.82 -9.45
C VAL A 435 15.79 2.85 -9.85
N PRO A 436 16.08 4.16 -9.75
CA PRO A 436 15.17 5.18 -10.21
C PRO A 436 14.77 4.95 -11.67
N ARG A 437 13.50 5.14 -11.99
CA ARG A 437 13.01 4.91 -13.34
C ARG A 437 13.71 5.79 -14.38
N ALA A 438 13.88 7.08 -14.06
CA ALA A 438 14.61 8.04 -14.89
C ALA A 438 16.12 7.77 -14.96
N GLY A 439 16.67 6.95 -14.05
CA GLY A 439 18.09 6.59 -14.03
C GLY A 439 18.51 5.88 -15.31
N GLN A 440 19.67 6.25 -15.84
CA GLN A 440 20.27 5.66 -17.03
C GLN A 440 21.43 4.77 -16.65
N VAL A 441 21.78 3.80 -17.50
CA VAL A 441 23.02 3.02 -17.36
C VAL A 441 24.20 4.01 -17.29
N GLY A 442 25.05 3.85 -16.26
CA GLY A 442 26.16 4.75 -15.99
C GLY A 442 25.85 5.86 -14.98
N ASP A 443 24.59 6.13 -14.64
CA ASP A 443 24.25 7.06 -13.56
C ASP A 443 24.72 6.54 -12.21
N THR A 444 25.10 7.46 -11.31
CA THR A 444 25.57 7.11 -9.97
C THR A 444 24.40 6.88 -9.02
N MET A 445 24.43 5.75 -8.34
CA MET A 445 23.56 5.43 -7.20
C MET A 445 24.38 5.39 -5.90
N ALA A 446 23.69 5.58 -4.78
CA ALA A 446 24.28 5.50 -3.46
C ALA A 446 23.30 4.90 -2.45
N CYS A 447 23.85 4.27 -1.42
CA CYS A 447 23.13 3.95 -0.20
C CYS A 447 24.02 4.14 1.01
N ARG A 448 23.41 4.39 2.16
CA ARG A 448 24.08 4.51 3.44
C ARG A 448 24.08 3.17 4.16
N LEU A 449 25.25 2.77 4.67
CA LEU A 449 25.34 1.62 5.55
C LEU A 449 24.99 2.04 6.98
N THR A 450 24.21 1.21 7.67
CA THR A 450 23.77 1.44 9.05
C THR A 450 24.33 0.37 9.99
N ALA A 451 24.30 0.63 11.31
CA ALA A 451 24.78 -0.30 12.34
C ALA A 451 26.24 -0.76 12.13
N ILE A 452 27.12 0.17 11.77
CA ILE A 452 28.54 -0.08 11.54
C ILE A 452 29.33 0.32 12.80
N ARG A 453 30.12 -0.62 13.33
CA ARG A 453 31.06 -0.31 14.42
C ARG A 453 32.22 0.51 13.90
N GLY A 454 32.63 1.51 14.66
CA GLY A 454 33.83 2.31 14.36
C GLY A 454 35.12 1.47 14.32
N GLU A 455 36.08 1.92 13.52
CA GLU A 455 37.43 1.33 13.39
C GLU A 455 37.46 -0.17 13.05
N THR A 456 36.38 -0.68 12.43
CA THR A 456 36.18 -2.10 12.12
C THR A 456 36.30 -2.31 10.61
N ARG A 457 36.92 -3.42 10.19
CA ARG A 457 36.97 -3.81 8.77
C ARG A 457 35.65 -4.45 8.35
N TYR A 458 35.05 -3.90 7.30
CA TYR A 458 33.87 -4.45 6.63
C TYR A 458 34.15 -4.85 5.20
N TYR A 459 33.42 -5.85 4.76
CA TYR A 459 33.32 -6.27 3.35
C TYR A 459 31.93 -5.93 2.86
N VAL A 460 31.84 -5.22 1.74
CA VAL A 460 30.58 -4.85 1.11
C VAL A 460 30.46 -5.59 -0.21
N GLY A 461 29.32 -6.20 -0.45
CA GLY A 461 28.98 -6.87 -1.70
C GLY A 461 27.73 -6.27 -2.30
N ILE A 462 27.67 -6.20 -3.63
CA ILE A 462 26.51 -5.73 -4.37
C ILE A 462 26.14 -6.72 -5.47
N VAL A 463 24.83 -6.92 -5.63
CA VAL A 463 24.24 -7.75 -6.69
C VAL A 463 23.13 -6.92 -7.36
N ALA A 464 23.18 -6.85 -8.69
CA ALA A 464 22.10 -6.28 -9.51
C ALA A 464 21.01 -7.33 -9.70
N ILE A 465 19.75 -6.95 -9.61
CA ILE A 465 18.59 -7.83 -9.73
C ILE A 465 17.61 -7.21 -10.72
N ASP A 466 17.16 -8.00 -11.70
CA ASP A 466 16.15 -7.61 -12.67
C ASP A 466 14.72 -7.72 -12.09
N PRO A 467 13.68 -7.31 -12.83
CA PRO A 467 12.29 -7.45 -12.39
C PRO A 467 11.83 -8.90 -12.20
N TRP A 468 12.48 -9.85 -12.87
CA TRP A 468 12.12 -11.27 -12.89
C TRP A 468 12.79 -12.08 -11.79
N GLY A 469 13.78 -11.47 -11.10
CA GLY A 469 14.55 -12.08 -10.02
C GLY A 469 15.86 -12.73 -10.47
N HIS A 470 16.25 -12.60 -11.75
CA HIS A 470 17.60 -12.97 -12.15
C HIS A 470 18.59 -11.98 -11.56
N TYR A 471 19.79 -12.42 -11.25
CA TYR A 471 20.76 -11.58 -10.57
C TYR A 471 22.19 -11.79 -11.06
N SER A 472 22.94 -10.71 -11.00
CA SER A 472 24.33 -10.65 -11.46
C SER A 472 25.30 -11.44 -10.58
N GLY A 473 26.53 -11.55 -11.01
CA GLY A 473 27.67 -11.85 -10.13
C GLY A 473 27.81 -10.79 -9.04
N THR A 474 28.41 -11.17 -7.91
CA THR A 474 28.67 -10.25 -6.79
C THR A 474 29.93 -9.44 -7.02
N THR A 475 29.84 -8.11 -6.97
CA THR A 475 30.99 -7.21 -6.88
C THR A 475 31.26 -6.87 -5.44
N THR A 476 32.50 -6.97 -4.98
CA THR A 476 32.88 -6.75 -3.58
C THR A 476 33.98 -5.72 -3.40
N VAL A 477 33.92 -5.00 -2.28
CA VAL A 477 34.98 -4.09 -1.80
C VAL A 477 35.14 -4.25 -0.29
N SER A 478 36.31 -3.91 0.25
CA SER A 478 36.49 -3.83 1.71
C SER A 478 36.99 -2.44 2.12
N PHE A 479 36.58 -2.00 3.28
CA PHE A 479 37.00 -0.75 3.89
C PHE A 479 37.17 -0.90 5.41
N VAL A 480 37.78 0.08 6.04
CA VAL A 480 37.78 0.22 7.50
C VAL A 480 36.87 1.37 7.85
N SER A 481 35.89 1.12 8.70
CA SER A 481 34.91 2.14 9.11
C SER A 481 35.59 3.28 9.86
N PRO A 482 35.07 4.52 9.78
CA PRO A 482 35.57 5.64 10.55
C PRO A 482 35.39 5.42 12.05
N HIS A 483 36.06 6.24 12.83
CA HIS A 483 35.76 6.40 14.24
C HIS A 483 34.32 6.92 14.41
N ASN A 484 33.58 6.34 15.34
CA ASN A 484 32.20 6.72 15.63
C ASN A 484 31.93 6.58 17.12
N GLU A 485 31.68 7.69 17.80
CA GLU A 485 31.36 7.72 19.22
C GLU A 485 29.84 7.79 19.43
N PRO A 486 29.27 7.13 20.47
CA PRO A 486 27.86 7.22 20.77
C PRO A 486 27.41 8.66 21.03
N PRO A 487 26.16 9.01 20.66
CA PRO A 487 25.59 10.30 20.97
C PRO A 487 25.48 10.53 22.48
N MET A 488 25.65 11.77 22.92
CA MET A 488 25.51 12.16 24.32
C MET A 488 24.08 12.60 24.62
N ILE A 489 23.50 12.04 25.70
CA ILE A 489 22.16 12.37 26.17
C ILE A 489 22.26 13.15 27.46
N THR A 490 21.84 14.43 27.47
CA THR A 490 21.79 15.30 28.65
C THR A 490 20.35 15.68 28.99
N SER A 491 20.10 15.94 30.28
CA SER A 491 18.75 16.35 30.75
C SER A 491 18.89 17.19 32.04
N GLU A 492 17.93 18.07 32.29
CA GLU A 492 17.83 18.78 33.58
C GLU A 492 17.42 17.85 34.75
N TYR A 493 16.98 16.63 34.45
CA TYR A 493 16.54 15.61 35.42
C TYR A 493 17.63 14.56 35.70
N GLU A 494 18.90 14.94 35.81
CA GLU A 494 20.00 13.97 35.87
C GLU A 494 20.02 13.05 37.09
N GLU A 495 19.37 13.38 38.20
CA GLU A 495 19.31 12.55 39.41
C GLU A 495 17.96 12.57 40.13
N GLN A 496 16.95 13.22 39.60
CA GLN A 496 15.62 13.35 40.25
C GLN A 496 14.53 12.62 39.51
N ALA A 497 13.68 11.89 40.25
CA ALA A 497 12.45 11.33 39.67
C ALA A 497 11.44 12.45 39.36
N LEU A 498 10.83 12.40 38.20
CA LEU A 498 9.66 13.24 37.91
C LEU A 498 8.46 12.74 38.72
N THR A 499 8.00 13.53 39.70
CA THR A 499 6.84 13.17 40.53
C THR A 499 5.61 13.91 40.04
N LEU A 500 4.53 13.16 39.70
CA LEU A 500 3.27 13.69 39.20
C LEU A 500 2.12 13.33 40.15
N LYS A 501 1.37 14.34 40.57
CA LYS A 501 0.09 14.16 41.26
C LYS A 501 -0.95 13.58 40.32
N TYR A 502 -1.97 12.98 40.86
CA TYR A 502 -3.09 12.47 40.05
C TYR A 502 -3.64 13.58 39.13
N ASN A 503 -3.87 13.23 37.85
CA ASN A 503 -4.32 14.10 36.77
C ASN A 503 -3.34 15.23 36.37
N GLN A 504 -2.10 15.20 36.84
CA GLN A 504 -1.03 16.12 36.42
C GLN A 504 -0.32 15.58 35.19
N THR A 505 0.11 16.49 34.30
CA THR A 505 1.01 16.20 33.19
C THR A 505 2.38 16.80 33.49
N GLY A 506 3.44 16.07 33.18
CA GLY A 506 4.82 16.53 33.27
C GLY A 506 5.58 16.26 31.97
N GLU A 507 6.69 16.95 31.82
CA GLU A 507 7.58 16.81 30.67
C GLU A 507 9.02 16.62 31.16
N ILE A 508 9.78 15.75 30.50
CA ILE A 508 11.24 15.64 30.63
C ILE A 508 11.83 15.97 29.27
N VAL A 509 12.79 16.88 29.27
CA VAL A 509 13.52 17.28 28.05
C VAL A 509 14.91 16.68 28.07
N PHE A 510 15.23 16.01 26.96
CA PHE A 510 16.56 15.50 26.67
C PHE A 510 17.17 16.29 25.52
N TRP A 511 18.42 16.70 25.65
CA TRP A 511 19.22 17.27 24.56
C TRP A 511 20.22 16.22 24.10
N ILE A 512 20.28 16.05 22.80
CA ILE A 512 21.15 15.07 22.16
C ILE A 512 22.25 15.85 21.42
N SER A 513 23.46 15.43 21.62
CA SER A 513 24.61 15.94 20.85
C SER A 513 25.45 14.77 20.40
N ASP A 514 25.86 14.77 19.16
CA ASP A 514 26.72 13.76 18.59
C ASP A 514 28.11 14.32 18.35
N PRO A 515 29.20 13.62 18.76
CA PRO A 515 30.57 14.11 18.60
C PRO A 515 30.97 14.35 17.13
N GLU A 516 30.43 13.53 16.22
CA GLU A 516 30.65 13.62 14.78
C GLU A 516 29.60 14.47 14.05
N ASN A 517 28.63 15.06 14.78
CA ASN A 517 27.46 15.80 14.26
C ASN A 517 26.58 14.95 13.34
N GLN A 518 26.38 13.68 13.66
CA GLN A 518 25.52 12.78 12.92
C GLN A 518 24.03 13.01 13.25
N GLU A 519 23.17 12.66 12.30
CA GLU A 519 21.73 12.52 12.57
C GLU A 519 21.49 11.30 13.46
N PHE A 520 20.43 11.33 14.24
CA PHE A 520 20.08 10.24 15.15
C PHE A 520 18.60 9.89 15.10
N ASN A 521 18.30 8.65 15.48
CA ASN A 521 16.96 8.16 15.78
C ASN A 521 16.82 7.86 17.26
N TYR A 522 15.60 7.83 17.79
CA TYR A 522 15.36 7.50 19.19
C TYR A 522 14.25 6.46 19.35
N GLU A 523 14.33 5.70 20.45
CA GLU A 523 13.33 4.77 20.92
C GLU A 523 13.09 5.02 22.42
N LEU A 524 11.80 5.06 22.83
CA LEU A 524 11.43 5.14 24.24
C LEU A 524 10.94 3.78 24.70
N GLU A 525 11.72 3.11 25.54
CA GLU A 525 11.29 1.88 26.21
C GLU A 525 10.37 2.22 27.38
N ASP A 526 9.10 1.94 27.23
CA ASP A 526 8.03 2.17 28.19
C ASP A 526 7.04 1.00 28.18
N GLU A 527 7.32 -0.03 28.96
CA GLU A 527 6.49 -1.25 29.06
C GLU A 527 5.03 -0.97 29.48
N ASN A 528 4.79 0.15 30.09
CA ASN A 528 3.47 0.52 30.63
C ASN A 528 2.71 1.52 29.75
N HIS A 529 3.30 1.96 28.63
CA HIS A 529 2.74 2.99 27.75
C HIS A 529 2.33 4.28 28.48
N LEU A 530 3.17 4.67 29.45
CA LEU A 530 2.95 5.80 30.34
C LEU A 530 3.23 7.16 29.68
N ALA A 531 4.14 7.16 28.72
CA ALA A 531 4.73 8.36 28.15
C ALA A 531 4.65 8.39 26.63
N ALA A 532 4.70 9.60 26.07
CA ALA A 532 4.87 9.82 24.64
C ALA A 532 6.09 10.71 24.40
N ALA A 533 6.96 10.35 23.46
CA ALA A 533 8.11 11.13 23.08
C ALA A 533 7.91 11.84 21.74
N THR A 534 8.45 13.04 21.61
CA THR A 534 8.46 13.83 20.37
C THR A 534 9.83 14.46 20.18
N GLN A 535 10.34 14.45 18.94
CA GLN A 535 11.61 15.05 18.57
C GLN A 535 11.43 16.38 17.83
N LEU A 536 12.24 17.35 18.15
CA LEU A 536 12.40 18.60 17.41
C LEU A 536 13.89 18.94 17.37
N ASN A 537 14.55 18.77 16.22
CA ASN A 537 16.01 18.89 16.03
C ASN A 537 16.77 17.97 17.01
N ASP A 538 17.67 18.54 17.80
CA ASP A 538 18.49 17.90 18.84
C ASP A 538 17.78 17.69 20.18
N ARG A 539 16.48 17.97 20.25
CA ARG A 539 15.68 17.93 21.46
C ARG A 539 14.62 16.85 21.41
N ILE A 540 14.59 15.96 22.39
CA ILE A 540 13.53 14.97 22.60
C ILE A 540 12.74 15.36 23.86
N THR A 541 11.43 15.52 23.74
CA THR A 541 10.53 15.83 24.85
C THR A 541 9.65 14.61 25.14
N VAL A 542 9.77 14.10 26.36
CA VAL A 542 8.95 12.98 26.88
C VAL A 542 7.83 13.55 27.74
N LYS A 543 6.57 13.36 27.33
CA LYS A 543 5.37 13.81 28.03
C LYS A 543 4.71 12.66 28.75
N ILE A 544 4.43 12.84 30.04
CA ILE A 544 3.83 11.84 30.90
C ILE A 544 2.59 12.43 31.57
N ARG A 545 1.49 11.65 31.66
CA ARG A 545 0.28 12.07 32.36
C ARG A 545 -0.12 11.03 33.41
N ASN A 546 -0.28 11.48 34.68
CA ASN A 546 -0.79 10.62 35.74
C ASN A 546 -2.32 10.52 35.68
N TYR A 547 -2.84 9.74 34.73
CA TYR A 547 -4.26 9.47 34.58
C TYR A 547 -4.49 8.07 34.00
N GLY A 548 -5.26 7.25 34.70
CA GLY A 548 -5.56 5.88 34.27
C GLY A 548 -4.50 4.83 34.62
N PHE A 549 -3.39 5.23 35.24
CA PHE A 549 -2.31 4.33 35.69
C PHE A 549 -2.35 4.10 37.21
N GLN A 550 -1.76 2.99 37.65
CA GLN A 550 -1.59 2.73 39.09
C GLN A 550 -0.54 3.69 39.66
N ALA A 551 -0.75 4.11 40.92
CA ALA A 551 0.26 4.86 41.64
C ALA A 551 1.48 3.98 41.90
N GLY A 552 2.66 4.51 41.67
CA GLY A 552 3.91 3.75 41.81
C GLY A 552 5.12 4.45 41.18
N THR A 553 6.22 3.75 41.18
CA THR A 553 7.47 4.20 40.58
C THR A 553 7.72 3.40 39.30
N TYR A 554 7.92 4.12 38.20
CA TYR A 554 8.13 3.58 36.87
C TYR A 554 9.54 3.95 36.38
N ARG A 555 10.20 3.01 35.74
CA ARG A 555 11.49 3.26 35.06
C ARG A 555 11.24 3.22 33.56
N LEU A 556 11.77 4.22 32.88
CA LEU A 556 11.73 4.34 31.43
C LEU A 556 13.16 4.51 30.92
N CYS A 557 13.41 4.12 29.69
CA CYS A 557 14.73 4.26 29.07
C CYS A 557 14.60 4.93 27.71
N LEU A 558 15.30 6.04 27.52
CA LEU A 558 15.46 6.66 26.21
C LEU A 558 16.74 6.11 25.58
N LYS A 559 16.61 5.47 24.42
CA LYS A 559 17.71 5.02 23.57
C LYS A 559 17.85 5.96 22.38
N VAL A 560 19.06 6.33 22.07
CA VAL A 560 19.39 7.19 20.92
C VAL A 560 20.50 6.50 20.14
N THR A 561 20.27 6.33 18.83
CA THR A 561 21.21 5.70 17.90
C THR A 561 21.57 6.70 16.81
N ASP A 562 22.84 6.97 16.60
CA ASP A 562 23.32 7.82 15.50
C ASP A 562 23.21 7.10 14.13
N SER A 563 23.47 7.84 13.06
CA SER A 563 23.43 7.29 11.71
C SER A 563 24.58 6.32 11.41
N GLY A 564 25.63 6.30 12.21
CA GLY A 564 26.74 5.33 12.18
C GLY A 564 26.42 4.05 12.94
N GLY A 565 25.35 4.02 13.75
CA GLY A 565 24.88 2.86 14.49
C GLY A 565 25.43 2.78 15.93
N ALA A 566 26.18 3.76 16.43
CA ALA A 566 26.56 3.82 17.83
C ALA A 566 25.38 4.30 18.67
N MET A 567 25.20 3.72 19.87
CA MET A 567 24.01 3.89 20.69
C MET A 567 24.36 4.35 22.11
N ALA A 568 23.61 5.33 22.58
CA ALA A 568 23.55 5.71 23.98
C ALA A 568 22.16 5.46 24.56
N SER A 569 22.10 5.24 25.87
CA SER A 569 20.82 5.12 26.57
C SER A 569 20.80 5.91 27.86
N LYS A 570 19.64 6.42 28.25
CA LYS A 570 19.41 7.16 29.47
C LYS A 570 18.18 6.64 30.18
N GLU A 571 18.38 6.03 31.36
CA GLU A 571 17.27 5.66 32.25
C GLU A 571 16.81 6.87 33.05
N PHE A 572 15.50 6.97 33.29
CA PHE A 572 14.90 7.98 34.14
C PHE A 572 13.69 7.39 34.89
N THR A 573 13.36 8.02 36.01
CA THR A 573 12.33 7.53 36.92
C THR A 573 11.16 8.49 36.97
N VAL A 574 9.94 7.94 36.93
CA VAL A 574 8.68 8.66 37.10
C VAL A 574 7.92 8.10 38.29
N VAL A 575 7.49 8.98 39.19
CA VAL A 575 6.68 8.62 40.35
C VAL A 575 5.28 9.15 40.15
N LEU A 576 4.29 8.26 40.09
CA LEU A 576 2.88 8.61 40.04
C LEU A 576 2.26 8.54 41.43
N GLU A 577 1.82 9.69 41.94
CA GLU A 577 1.12 9.75 43.21
C GLU A 577 -0.34 9.24 43.08
N PRO A 578 -0.90 8.62 44.12
CA PRO A 578 -2.27 8.14 44.11
C PRO A 578 -3.27 9.30 44.08
N ASN A 579 -4.47 9.00 43.57
CA ASN A 579 -5.61 9.90 43.72
C ASN A 579 -5.98 10.00 45.20
N GLU A 580 -5.75 11.15 45.80
CA GLU A 580 -6.18 11.39 47.19
C GLU A 580 -7.71 11.46 47.28
N SER A 581 -8.27 10.68 48.17
CA SER A 581 -9.70 10.78 48.48
C SER A 581 -10.04 12.18 48.95
N PRO A 582 -11.14 12.79 48.49
CA PRO A 582 -11.54 14.12 48.94
C PRO A 582 -11.66 14.15 50.46
N ARG A 583 -10.93 15.04 51.15
CA ARG A 583 -11.00 15.23 52.58
C ARG A 583 -12.28 15.97 52.92
N LEU A 584 -13.16 15.37 53.68
CA LEU A 584 -14.35 16.03 54.25
C LEU A 584 -13.90 17.05 55.30
N GLN A 585 -13.98 18.33 54.94
CA GLN A 585 -13.81 19.38 55.94
C GLN A 585 -15.18 19.72 56.55
N MET A 586 -15.41 19.25 57.76
CA MET A 586 -16.61 19.66 58.53
C MET A 586 -16.38 21.06 59.07
N TYR A 587 -17.02 22.05 58.47
CA TYR A 587 -17.18 23.36 59.10
C TYR A 587 -18.22 23.23 60.18
N GLY A 588 -17.84 23.60 61.41
CA GLY A 588 -18.57 23.36 62.64
C GLY A 588 -20.02 23.81 62.60
N SER A 589 -20.84 23.06 63.29
CA SER A 589 -22.25 23.33 63.51
C SER A 589 -22.47 24.69 64.17
N VAL A 590 -23.15 25.60 63.51
CA VAL A 590 -23.76 26.73 64.15
C VAL A 590 -24.99 26.21 64.91
N PRO A 591 -25.10 26.35 66.26
CA PRO A 591 -26.25 25.87 66.95
C PRO A 591 -27.43 26.82 66.69
N CYS A 592 -28.37 26.38 65.87
CA CYS A 592 -29.62 27.05 65.68
C CYS A 592 -30.52 26.84 66.93
N ARG A 593 -30.57 27.82 67.81
CA ARG A 593 -31.60 27.90 68.89
C ARG A 593 -32.91 28.26 68.26
N LYS A 594 -33.88 27.32 68.27
CA LYS A 594 -35.32 27.46 67.94
C LYS A 594 -35.63 27.22 66.44
N CYS A 595 -35.84 25.98 66.03
CA CYS A 595 -36.97 25.64 65.16
C CYS A 595 -37.38 24.18 65.36
N VAL A 596 -38.58 24.01 65.85
CA VAL A 596 -39.27 22.72 65.93
C VAL A 596 -39.89 22.46 64.56
N ARG A 597 -39.53 21.31 63.94
CA ARG A 597 -40.07 20.78 62.68
C ARG A 597 -39.58 21.42 61.37
N CYS A 598 -38.47 21.01 60.88
CA CYS A 598 -38.25 20.88 59.44
C CYS A 598 -37.37 19.68 59.19
N ARG A 599 -37.88 18.62 58.51
CA ARG A 599 -37.14 17.57 57.89
C ARG A 599 -36.67 18.12 56.54
N TRP A 600 -35.39 18.50 56.44
CA TRP A 600 -34.70 18.74 55.16
C TRP A 600 -33.51 17.80 55.05
N PRO A 601 -33.25 17.22 53.89
CA PRO A 601 -32.06 16.40 53.72
C PRO A 601 -30.81 17.28 53.79
N LEU A 602 -29.78 16.79 54.45
CA LEU A 602 -28.43 17.38 54.49
C LEU A 602 -27.89 17.46 53.03
N ILE A 603 -27.70 18.68 52.55
CA ILE A 603 -26.93 18.87 51.31
C ILE A 603 -25.46 18.88 51.72
N LEU A 604 -24.73 17.81 51.35
CA LEU A 604 -23.27 17.74 51.44
C LEU A 604 -22.70 18.53 50.26
N LEU A 605 -22.14 19.70 50.52
CA LEU A 605 -21.32 20.41 49.54
C LEU A 605 -19.90 19.80 49.59
N MET A 606 -19.56 18.98 48.61
CA MET A 606 -18.17 18.59 48.38
C MET A 606 -17.43 19.73 47.66
N LYS A 607 -16.40 20.27 48.30
CA LYS A 607 -15.43 21.13 47.63
C LYS A 607 -14.30 20.23 47.11
N VAL A 608 -14.24 20.05 45.81
CA VAL A 608 -13.07 19.42 45.15
C VAL A 608 -11.96 20.47 45.18
N PRO A 609 -10.72 20.15 45.58
CA PRO A 609 -9.61 21.08 45.46
C PRO A 609 -9.43 21.41 43.95
N GLU A 610 -9.34 22.68 43.64
CA GLU A 610 -8.94 23.12 42.30
C GLU A 610 -7.52 22.57 41.99
N ALA A 611 -7.38 21.93 40.80
CA ALA A 611 -6.16 21.33 40.28
C ALA A 611 -5.13 22.40 39.91
#